data_5637b690f8bb2d1d74b87f200ecdc046
#
_entry.id   5637b690f8bb2d1d74b87f200ecdc046
#
_cell.length_a   1.000
_cell.length_b   1.000
_cell.length_c   1.000
_cell.angle_alpha   90.00
_cell.angle_beta   90.00
_cell.angle_gamma   90.00
#
_symmetry.space_group_name_H-M   'P 1'
#
loop_
_entity.id
_entity.type
_entity.pdbx_description
1 polymer ?
#
loop_
_entity_poly.entity_id
_entity_poly.type
_entity_poly.pdbx_seq_one_letter_code
_entity_poly.pdbx_strand_id
1 'polypeptide(L)'
;HHGGPELRRDFKRLIGSGGTSAQPAEEAGALLLKAVWAALPSGINPQRLVLTAPIDTYRSYRQWLAQVCAELGVEEVALVDEPTAAAIGAGLPPGSTALVVDIGGGTVDVALVKLEGGEGRAAPIAQLLRFAGRDLDGSRQTLRCAQVIGKAGLACGGRDIDRWIADALCLGQQPQAPQLLEAAERLKCLLSSQEDALALVSLANQAPQEL
;
A
#
# COMPACT_ATOMS: atom_id res chain seq x y z
N HIS A 1 0.86 16.62 10.49
CA HIS A 1 1.27 17.20 9.22
C HIS A 1 0.08 17.96 8.64
N HIS A 2 0.13 19.28 8.69
CA HIS A 2 -0.89 20.14 8.10
C HIS A 2 -0.75 20.10 6.58
N GLY A 3 -1.81 19.66 5.88
CA GLY A 3 -1.85 19.50 4.44
C GLY A 3 -1.67 20.85 3.72
N GLY A 4 -0.49 21.10 3.21
CA GLY A 4 -0.29 22.13 2.20
C GLY A 4 -0.89 21.71 0.85
N PRO A 5 -1.06 22.65 -0.09
CA PRO A 5 -1.63 22.38 -1.42
C PRO A 5 -0.87 21.32 -2.24
N GLU A 6 0.35 20.97 -1.82
CA GLU A 6 1.19 19.97 -2.48
C GLU A 6 1.08 18.56 -1.86
N LEU A 7 0.32 18.37 -0.77
CA LEU A 7 0.17 17.08 -0.14
C LEU A 7 -0.68 16.15 -0.99
N ARG A 8 -0.06 15.12 -1.55
CA ARG A 8 -0.74 14.08 -2.33
C ARG A 8 -1.10 12.91 -1.40
N ARG A 9 -2.39 12.67 -1.24
CA ARG A 9 -2.93 11.55 -0.45
C ARG A 9 -3.43 10.46 -1.40
N ASP A 10 -3.46 9.21 -0.93
CA ASP A 10 -4.06 8.04 -1.63
C ASP A 10 -3.45 7.67 -2.98
N PHE A 11 -2.29 8.17 -3.29
CA PHE A 11 -1.67 7.92 -4.59
C PHE A 11 -1.37 6.42 -4.85
N LYS A 12 -1.20 5.59 -3.80
CA LYS A 12 -0.92 4.15 -3.97
C LYS A 12 -1.98 3.44 -4.83
N ARG A 13 -3.27 3.76 -4.64
CA ARG A 13 -4.38 3.18 -5.42
C ARG A 13 -4.36 3.55 -6.91
N LEU A 14 -3.73 4.66 -7.24
CA LEU A 14 -3.70 5.20 -8.60
C LEU A 14 -2.48 4.75 -9.40
N ILE A 15 -1.46 4.21 -8.73
CA ILE A 15 -0.27 3.68 -9.41
C ILE A 15 -0.68 2.50 -10.28
N GLY A 16 -0.36 2.59 -11.56
CA GLY A 16 -0.67 1.56 -12.55
C GLY A 16 -2.15 1.44 -12.94
N SER A 17 -3.02 2.35 -12.49
CA SER A 17 -4.45 2.33 -12.83
C SER A 17 -4.73 2.75 -14.28
N GLY A 18 -3.77 3.39 -14.94
CA GLY A 18 -3.94 4.02 -16.24
C GLY A 18 -4.69 5.36 -16.17
N GLY A 19 -4.66 6.11 -17.27
CA GLY A 19 -5.32 7.41 -17.36
C GLY A 19 -4.53 8.58 -16.76
N THR A 20 -5.16 9.76 -16.73
CA THR A 20 -4.51 11.02 -16.35
C THR A 20 -4.11 11.12 -14.88
N SER A 21 -4.72 10.33 -14.01
CA SER A 21 -4.44 10.33 -12.58
C SER A 21 -3.28 9.40 -12.19
N ALA A 22 -2.90 8.47 -13.06
CA ALA A 22 -1.84 7.50 -12.77
C ALA A 22 -0.46 8.18 -12.73
N GLN A 23 -0.13 8.98 -13.73
CA GLN A 23 1.17 9.64 -13.82
C GLN A 23 1.53 10.48 -12.58
N PRO A 24 0.68 11.39 -12.06
CA PRO A 24 0.98 12.12 -10.84
C PRO A 24 1.14 11.22 -9.60
N ALA A 25 0.43 10.09 -9.57
CA ALA A 25 0.53 9.11 -8.48
C ALA A 25 1.86 8.35 -8.54
N GLU A 26 2.28 7.95 -9.71
CA GLU A 26 3.55 7.29 -9.97
C GLU A 26 4.74 8.17 -9.64
N GLU A 27 4.67 9.47 -10.00
CA GLU A 27 5.67 10.47 -9.61
C GLU A 27 5.76 10.64 -8.09
N ALA A 28 4.61 10.74 -7.39
CA ALA A 28 4.58 10.86 -5.94
C ALA A 28 5.15 9.62 -5.26
N GLY A 29 4.82 8.43 -5.75
CA GLY A 29 5.36 7.17 -5.26
C GLY A 29 6.86 7.05 -5.47
N ALA A 30 7.35 7.45 -6.64
CA ALA A 30 8.78 7.47 -6.95
C ALA A 30 9.55 8.43 -6.04
N LEU A 31 9.03 9.63 -5.81
CA LEU A 31 9.63 10.60 -4.89
C LEU A 31 9.68 10.06 -3.45
N LEU A 32 8.60 9.40 -2.99
CA LEU A 32 8.58 8.79 -1.67
C LEU A 32 9.63 7.69 -1.54
N LEU A 33 9.71 6.77 -2.51
CA LEU A 33 10.67 5.67 -2.48
C LEU A 33 12.12 6.20 -2.50
N LYS A 34 12.41 7.20 -3.33
CA LYS A 34 13.72 7.86 -3.36
C LYS A 34 14.04 8.57 -2.04
N ALA A 35 13.07 9.23 -1.43
CA ALA A 35 13.26 9.89 -0.13
C ALA A 35 13.55 8.87 0.98
N VAL A 36 12.82 7.75 1.02
CA VAL A 36 13.08 6.66 1.97
C VAL A 36 14.47 6.07 1.74
N TRP A 37 14.85 5.85 0.49
CA TRP A 37 16.18 5.35 0.13
C TRP A 37 17.30 6.31 0.56
N ALA A 38 17.13 7.60 0.31
CA ALA A 38 18.09 8.63 0.71
C ALA A 38 18.18 8.83 2.22
N ALA A 39 17.14 8.46 2.97
CA ALA A 39 17.11 8.54 4.43
C ALA A 39 17.75 7.33 5.14
N LEU A 40 18.28 6.38 4.40
CA LEU A 40 19.03 5.26 5.01
C LEU A 40 20.23 5.79 5.78
N PRO A 41 20.56 5.21 6.94
CA PRO A 41 21.70 5.64 7.73
C PRO A 41 23.02 5.57 6.93
N SER A 42 23.88 6.54 7.15
CA SER A 42 25.21 6.57 6.50
C SER A 42 25.99 5.31 6.84
N GLY A 43 26.59 4.69 5.84
CA GLY A 43 27.35 3.44 5.96
C GLY A 43 26.53 2.17 5.69
N ILE A 44 25.21 2.27 5.53
CA ILE A 44 24.38 1.18 5.03
C ILE A 44 24.35 1.26 3.50
N ASN A 45 24.84 0.21 2.84
CA ASN A 45 24.78 0.08 1.38
C ASN A 45 23.98 -1.20 1.04
N PRO A 46 22.65 -1.11 0.90
CA PRO A 46 21.83 -2.28 0.62
C PRO A 46 22.11 -2.79 -0.80
N GLN A 47 22.52 -4.04 -0.90
CA GLN A 47 22.71 -4.72 -2.20
C GLN A 47 21.40 -5.34 -2.69
N ARG A 48 20.43 -5.51 -1.77
CA ARG A 48 19.20 -6.23 -2.00
C ARG A 48 18.02 -5.43 -1.49
N LEU A 49 16.98 -5.26 -2.32
CA LEU A 49 15.74 -4.57 -2.00
C LEU A 49 14.56 -5.51 -2.23
N VAL A 50 13.72 -5.68 -1.23
CA VAL A 50 12.45 -6.41 -1.35
C VAL A 50 11.31 -5.42 -1.20
N LEU A 51 10.41 -5.44 -2.15
CA LEU A 51 9.23 -4.57 -2.19
C LEU A 51 7.97 -5.41 -2.22
N THR A 52 6.86 -4.84 -1.76
CA THR A 52 5.55 -5.46 -1.85
C THR A 52 4.69 -4.76 -2.90
N ALA A 53 3.78 -5.50 -3.52
CA ALA A 53 2.82 -4.99 -4.47
C ALA A 53 1.41 -5.50 -4.18
N PRO A 54 0.37 -4.66 -4.45
CA PRO A 54 -1.01 -5.07 -4.38
C PRO A 54 -1.32 -6.17 -5.39
N ILE A 55 -2.32 -7.00 -5.08
CA ILE A 55 -2.70 -8.12 -5.95
C ILE A 55 -3.34 -7.64 -7.25
N ASP A 56 -4.29 -6.70 -7.17
CA ASP A 56 -5.13 -6.32 -8.32
C ASP A 56 -4.36 -5.55 -9.39
N THR A 57 -3.43 -4.70 -9.00
CA THR A 57 -2.61 -3.89 -9.91
C THR A 57 -1.20 -4.44 -10.10
N TYR A 58 -0.95 -5.70 -9.73
CA TYR A 58 0.38 -6.29 -9.64
C TYR A 58 1.25 -6.07 -10.88
N ARG A 59 0.70 -6.27 -12.08
CA ARG A 59 1.48 -6.17 -13.34
C ARG A 59 1.97 -4.75 -13.61
N SER A 60 1.09 -3.76 -13.55
CA SER A 60 1.42 -2.35 -13.82
C SER A 60 2.24 -1.76 -12.69
N TYR A 61 1.91 -2.12 -11.43
CA TYR A 61 2.68 -1.72 -10.27
C TYR A 61 4.13 -2.25 -10.34
N ARG A 62 4.30 -3.50 -10.77
CA ARG A 62 5.61 -4.12 -11.01
C ARG A 62 6.43 -3.35 -12.06
N GLN A 63 5.81 -2.99 -13.19
CA GLN A 63 6.51 -2.24 -14.24
C GLN A 63 6.99 -0.89 -13.74
N TRP A 64 6.12 -0.17 -13.04
CA TRP A 64 6.47 1.10 -12.41
C TRP A 64 7.61 0.95 -11.39
N LEU A 65 7.56 -0.04 -10.49
CA LEU A 65 8.62 -0.30 -9.51
C LEU A 65 9.95 -0.64 -10.17
N ALA A 66 9.94 -1.43 -11.24
CA ALA A 66 11.16 -1.77 -11.97
C ALA A 66 11.86 -0.52 -12.52
N GLN A 67 11.10 0.45 -13.05
CA GLN A 67 11.62 1.73 -13.53
C GLN A 67 12.22 2.55 -12.38
N VAL A 68 11.49 2.72 -11.27
CA VAL A 68 11.96 3.51 -10.12
C VAL A 68 13.21 2.89 -9.50
N CYS A 69 13.24 1.55 -9.35
CA CYS A 69 14.38 0.86 -8.75
C CYS A 69 15.63 0.88 -9.63
N ALA A 70 15.48 0.99 -10.95
CA ALA A 70 16.63 1.17 -11.86
C ALA A 70 17.42 2.44 -11.53
N GLU A 71 16.75 3.48 -11.08
CA GLU A 71 17.38 4.75 -10.70
C GLU A 71 18.06 4.71 -9.32
N LEU A 72 17.71 3.76 -8.47
CA LEU A 72 18.31 3.61 -7.12
C LEU A 72 19.67 2.89 -7.14
N GLY A 73 20.08 2.31 -8.26
CA GLY A 73 21.35 1.62 -8.38
C GLY A 73 21.47 0.30 -7.59
N VAL A 74 20.35 -0.27 -7.15
CA VAL A 74 20.31 -1.52 -6.39
C VAL A 74 20.60 -2.71 -7.30
N GLU A 75 21.49 -3.62 -6.87
CA GLU A 75 21.88 -4.77 -7.67
C GLU A 75 20.79 -5.84 -7.78
N GLU A 76 20.08 -6.09 -6.69
CA GLU A 76 19.03 -7.10 -6.63
C GLU A 76 17.71 -6.50 -6.11
N VAL A 77 16.66 -6.58 -6.91
CA VAL A 77 15.32 -6.14 -6.54
C VAL A 77 14.35 -7.29 -6.68
N ALA A 78 13.65 -7.60 -5.61
CA ALA A 78 12.65 -8.64 -5.56
C ALA A 78 11.27 -8.06 -5.21
N LEU A 79 10.22 -8.65 -5.78
CA LEU A 79 8.84 -8.24 -5.56
C LEU A 79 8.02 -9.39 -4.99
N VAL A 80 7.28 -9.13 -3.92
CA VAL A 80 6.38 -10.06 -3.24
C VAL A 80 4.97 -9.47 -3.24
N ASP A 81 3.92 -10.28 -3.38
CA ASP A 81 2.58 -9.77 -3.11
C ASP A 81 2.36 -9.54 -1.60
N GLU A 82 1.55 -8.53 -1.28
CA GLU A 82 1.34 -8.09 0.11
C GLU A 82 0.84 -9.21 1.03
N PRO A 83 -0.17 -10.04 0.65
CA PRO A 83 -0.62 -11.13 1.51
C PRO A 83 0.43 -12.22 1.76
N THR A 84 1.23 -12.52 0.75
CA THR A 84 2.33 -13.48 0.90
C THR A 84 3.39 -12.97 1.87
N ALA A 85 3.75 -11.69 1.76
CA ALA A 85 4.66 -11.05 2.70
C ALA A 85 4.12 -11.09 4.14
N ALA A 86 2.83 -10.84 4.32
CA ALA A 86 2.15 -10.92 5.61
C ALA A 86 2.18 -12.35 6.20
N ALA A 87 1.89 -13.37 5.39
CA ALA A 87 1.95 -14.78 5.82
C ALA A 87 3.35 -15.20 6.27
N ILE A 88 4.39 -14.75 5.54
CA ILE A 88 5.78 -14.98 5.92
C ILE A 88 6.11 -14.24 7.21
N GLY A 89 5.73 -12.97 7.31
CA GLY A 89 5.99 -12.13 8.48
C GLY A 89 5.30 -12.61 9.75
N ALA A 90 4.17 -13.31 9.63
CA ALA A 90 3.50 -13.96 10.74
C ALA A 90 4.26 -15.18 11.31
N GLY A 91 5.37 -15.59 10.69
CA GLY A 91 6.21 -16.70 11.17
C GLY A 91 5.55 -18.08 11.05
N LEU A 92 4.63 -18.24 10.11
CA LEU A 92 3.99 -19.53 9.88
C LEU A 92 5.00 -20.58 9.42
N PRO A 93 4.93 -21.81 9.93
CA PRO A 93 5.86 -22.87 9.55
C PRO A 93 5.70 -23.26 8.07
N PRO A 94 6.78 -23.75 7.43
CA PRO A 94 6.71 -24.31 6.09
C PRO A 94 5.65 -25.39 5.98
N GLY A 95 4.95 -25.46 4.86
CA GLY A 95 3.85 -26.38 4.61
C GLY A 95 2.48 -25.91 5.11
N SER A 96 2.42 -24.81 5.88
CA SER A 96 1.15 -24.23 6.34
C SER A 96 0.35 -23.64 5.19
N THR A 97 -0.98 -23.71 5.34
CA THR A 97 -1.92 -22.94 4.51
C THR A 97 -2.59 -21.90 5.37
N ALA A 98 -2.54 -20.65 4.93
CA ALA A 98 -3.10 -19.50 5.64
C ALA A 98 -4.08 -18.74 4.77
N LEU A 99 -5.20 -18.35 5.37
CA LEU A 99 -6.06 -17.31 4.82
C LEU A 99 -5.57 -15.97 5.38
N VAL A 100 -5.04 -15.12 4.50
CA VAL A 100 -4.63 -13.76 4.84
C VAL A 100 -5.77 -12.83 4.49
N VAL A 101 -6.17 -12.01 5.45
CA VAL A 101 -7.15 -10.94 5.26
C VAL A 101 -6.45 -9.62 5.61
N ASP A 102 -6.22 -8.81 4.62
CA ASP A 102 -5.61 -7.48 4.76
C ASP A 102 -6.70 -6.42 4.58
N ILE A 103 -6.93 -5.62 5.63
CA ILE A 103 -7.90 -4.54 5.64
C ILE A 103 -7.14 -3.23 5.78
N GLY A 104 -6.88 -2.61 4.64
CA GLY A 104 -6.12 -1.37 4.55
C GLY A 104 -6.99 -0.11 4.57
N GLY A 105 -6.34 1.04 4.44
CA GLY A 105 -7.03 2.33 4.26
C GLY A 105 -7.76 2.45 2.92
N GLY A 106 -7.38 1.64 1.94
CA GLY A 106 -7.85 1.74 0.57
C GLY A 106 -8.43 0.48 -0.02
N THR A 107 -8.01 -0.69 0.44
CA THR A 107 -8.41 -1.99 -0.11
C THR A 107 -8.69 -2.98 1.02
N VAL A 108 -9.49 -3.98 0.70
CA VAL A 108 -9.57 -5.23 1.44
C VAL A 108 -9.07 -6.31 0.50
N ASP A 109 -7.99 -6.97 0.88
CA ASP A 109 -7.36 -8.02 0.10
C ASP A 109 -7.43 -9.34 0.88
N VAL A 110 -7.87 -10.39 0.21
CA VAL A 110 -7.97 -11.74 0.78
C VAL A 110 -7.18 -12.70 -0.09
N ALA A 111 -6.29 -13.48 0.51
CA ALA A 111 -5.52 -14.47 -0.19
C ALA A 111 -5.38 -15.77 0.60
N LEU A 112 -5.59 -16.88 -0.07
CA LEU A 112 -5.27 -18.21 0.45
C LEU A 112 -3.85 -18.57 -0.01
N VAL A 113 -2.92 -18.59 0.92
CA VAL A 113 -1.49 -18.79 0.68
C VAL A 113 -1.04 -20.11 1.30
N LYS A 114 -0.39 -20.95 0.51
CA LYS A 114 0.28 -22.15 1.00
C LYS A 114 1.78 -21.91 1.02
N LEU A 115 2.39 -21.98 2.20
CA LEU A 115 3.84 -21.91 2.34
C LEU A 115 4.45 -23.25 1.93
N GLU A 116 5.34 -23.25 0.94
CA GLU A 116 6.02 -24.48 0.53
C GLU A 116 7.18 -24.77 1.48
N GLY A 117 7.27 -26.00 1.98
CA GLY A 117 8.41 -26.46 2.74
C GLY A 117 9.56 -26.82 1.81
N GLY A 118 10.72 -26.22 2.01
CA GLY A 118 11.96 -26.63 1.38
C GLY A 118 12.90 -27.19 2.44
N GLU A 119 13.58 -28.30 2.16
CA GLU A 119 14.60 -28.82 3.05
C GLU A 119 15.70 -27.78 3.24
N GLY A 120 15.74 -27.16 4.41
CA GLY A 120 16.91 -26.45 4.95
C GLY A 120 17.21 -25.04 4.47
N ARG A 121 16.44 -24.46 3.53
CA ARG A 121 16.54 -23.02 3.17
C ARG A 121 15.15 -22.50 2.81
N ALA A 122 14.66 -21.58 3.66
CA ALA A 122 13.53 -20.75 3.28
C ALA A 122 13.95 -19.90 2.08
N ALA A 123 13.55 -20.32 0.89
CA ALA A 123 13.75 -19.51 -0.32
C ALA A 123 12.61 -18.49 -0.37
N PRO A 124 12.90 -17.18 -0.43
CA PRO A 124 11.88 -16.16 -0.47
C PRO A 124 11.06 -16.23 -1.76
N ILE A 125 9.74 -16.02 -1.63
CA ILE A 125 8.86 -15.80 -2.79
C ILE A 125 9.04 -14.38 -3.22
N ALA A 126 9.86 -14.22 -4.20
CA ALA A 126 10.01 -12.93 -4.80
C ALA A 126 10.20 -13.12 -6.29
N GLN A 127 9.47 -12.35 -7.06
CA GLN A 127 9.80 -12.20 -8.45
C GLN A 127 11.00 -11.27 -8.56
N LEU A 128 12.10 -11.79 -9.05
CA LEU A 128 13.28 -10.95 -9.31
C LEU A 128 12.96 -9.97 -10.43
N LEU A 129 13.07 -8.68 -10.15
CA LEU A 129 12.98 -7.60 -11.13
C LEU A 129 14.36 -7.23 -11.68
N ARG A 130 15.40 -7.41 -10.86
CA ARG A 130 16.79 -7.11 -11.18
C ARG A 130 17.73 -8.06 -10.46
N PHE A 131 18.76 -8.51 -11.15
CA PHE A 131 19.80 -9.35 -10.58
C PHE A 131 21.15 -9.02 -11.17
N ALA A 132 22.17 -8.87 -10.34
CA ALA A 132 23.53 -8.48 -10.73
C ALA A 132 23.55 -7.25 -11.66
N GLY A 133 22.74 -6.23 -11.33
CA GLY A 133 22.66 -4.98 -12.09
C GLY A 133 21.92 -5.06 -13.43
N ARG A 134 21.35 -6.22 -13.80
CA ARG A 134 20.59 -6.41 -15.04
C ARG A 134 19.10 -6.47 -14.78
N ASP A 135 18.32 -5.74 -15.57
CA ASP A 135 16.85 -5.81 -15.52
C ASP A 135 16.38 -7.16 -16.06
N LEU A 136 15.50 -7.80 -15.32
CA LEU A 136 14.90 -9.09 -15.64
C LEU A 136 13.45 -8.93 -16.11
N ASP A 137 13.10 -7.78 -16.69
CA ASP A 137 11.75 -7.56 -17.18
C ASP A 137 11.38 -8.60 -18.23
N GLY A 138 10.27 -9.31 -17.99
CA GLY A 138 9.84 -10.45 -18.80
C GLY A 138 10.44 -11.80 -18.41
N SER A 139 11.41 -11.88 -17.49
CA SER A 139 11.89 -13.17 -17.01
C SER A 139 10.81 -13.89 -16.18
N ARG A 140 10.66 -15.20 -16.38
CA ARG A 140 9.80 -16.06 -15.58
C ARG A 140 10.54 -16.63 -14.35
N GLN A 141 11.63 -16.02 -13.94
CA GLN A 141 12.36 -16.47 -12.75
C GLN A 141 11.56 -16.14 -11.50
N THR A 142 10.92 -17.14 -10.94
CA THR A 142 10.24 -17.09 -9.66
C THR A 142 11.04 -17.89 -8.65
N LEU A 143 11.41 -17.27 -7.56
CA LEU A 143 11.84 -17.99 -6.37
C LEU A 143 10.57 -18.49 -5.66
N ARG A 144 10.35 -19.79 -5.63
CA ARG A 144 9.14 -20.37 -5.03
C ARG A 144 9.37 -20.71 -3.57
N CYS A 145 8.60 -20.13 -2.68
CA CYS A 145 8.39 -20.66 -1.33
C CYS A 145 6.94 -20.49 -0.84
N ALA A 146 6.01 -20.06 -1.68
CA ALA A 146 4.58 -20.17 -1.44
C ALA A 146 3.82 -20.23 -2.76
N GLN A 147 2.64 -20.70 -2.66
CA GLN A 147 1.66 -20.74 -3.73
C GLN A 147 0.45 -19.93 -3.27
N VAL A 148 0.09 -18.92 -4.03
CA VAL A 148 -1.22 -18.27 -3.88
C VAL A 148 -2.23 -19.16 -4.54
N ILE A 149 -3.06 -19.83 -3.73
CA ILE A 149 -4.08 -20.80 -4.18
C ILE A 149 -5.30 -20.05 -4.71
N GLY A 150 -5.65 -18.94 -4.05
CA GLY A 150 -6.75 -18.07 -4.44
C GLY A 150 -6.57 -16.68 -3.86
N LYS A 151 -7.13 -15.69 -4.53
CA LYS A 151 -7.07 -14.29 -4.10
C LYS A 151 -8.30 -13.55 -4.57
N ALA A 152 -8.72 -12.58 -3.77
CA ALA A 152 -9.75 -11.62 -4.11
C ALA A 152 -9.40 -10.28 -3.49
N GLY A 153 -9.70 -9.20 -4.17
CA GLY A 153 -9.53 -7.84 -3.68
C GLY A 153 -10.79 -7.04 -3.87
N LEU A 154 -11.01 -6.09 -2.98
CA LEU A 154 -12.08 -5.10 -3.06
C LEU A 154 -11.48 -3.71 -2.85
N ALA A 155 -11.73 -2.80 -3.78
CA ALA A 155 -11.35 -1.39 -3.67
C ALA A 155 -12.24 -0.65 -2.67
N CYS A 156 -12.21 -1.10 -1.41
CA CYS A 156 -12.94 -0.55 -0.27
C CYS A 156 -12.04 -0.65 0.96
N GLY A 157 -11.96 0.42 1.75
CA GLY A 157 -11.11 0.43 2.94
C GLY A 157 -11.49 1.54 3.91
N GLY A 158 -10.64 1.81 4.88
CA GLY A 158 -10.90 2.79 5.92
C GLY A 158 -11.28 4.18 5.42
N ARG A 159 -10.78 4.58 4.25
CA ARG A 159 -11.13 5.88 3.63
C ARG A 159 -12.52 5.93 3.01
N ASP A 160 -13.05 4.79 2.63
CA ASP A 160 -14.43 4.74 2.14
C ASP A 160 -15.39 4.92 3.32
N ILE A 161 -15.03 4.39 4.50
CA ILE A 161 -15.75 4.66 5.75
C ILE A 161 -15.72 6.16 6.08
N ASP A 162 -14.56 6.83 5.93
CA ASP A 162 -14.45 8.28 6.15
C ASP A 162 -15.40 9.06 5.22
N ARG A 163 -15.48 8.66 3.95
CA ARG A 163 -16.40 9.26 2.99
C ARG A 163 -17.86 9.02 3.36
N TRP A 164 -18.22 7.80 3.75
CA TRP A 164 -19.59 7.48 4.18
C TRP A 164 -20.00 8.27 5.42
N ILE A 165 -19.11 8.45 6.38
CA ILE A 165 -19.34 9.30 7.54
C ILE A 165 -19.50 10.75 7.10
N ALA A 166 -18.61 11.26 6.24
CA ALA A 166 -18.70 12.61 5.72
C ALA A 166 -19.98 12.86 4.92
N ASP A 167 -20.41 11.89 4.11
CA ASP A 167 -21.68 11.94 3.37
C ASP A 167 -22.89 11.98 4.31
N ALA A 168 -22.88 11.16 5.37
CA ALA A 168 -23.94 11.12 6.37
C ALA A 168 -24.04 12.41 7.20
N LEU A 169 -22.90 13.03 7.46
CA LEU A 169 -22.78 14.27 8.24
C LEU A 169 -22.85 15.53 7.37
N CYS A 170 -23.14 15.39 6.07
CA CYS A 170 -23.11 16.47 5.10
C CYS A 170 -24.00 17.66 5.51
N LEU A 171 -23.41 18.65 6.15
CA LEU A 171 -24.06 19.85 6.71
C LEU A 171 -24.29 20.93 5.64
N GLY A 172 -24.80 20.55 4.46
CA GLY A 172 -24.97 21.46 3.33
C GLY A 172 -23.66 21.82 2.61
N GLN A 173 -22.57 21.12 2.92
CA GLN A 173 -21.26 21.25 2.30
C GLN A 173 -21.03 20.14 1.24
N GLN A 174 -20.00 20.31 0.43
CA GLN A 174 -19.56 19.20 -0.43
C GLN A 174 -18.98 18.07 0.44
N PRO A 175 -19.49 16.83 0.35
CA PRO A 175 -19.04 15.71 1.20
C PRO A 175 -17.53 15.43 1.14
N GLN A 176 -16.88 15.88 0.07
CA GLN A 176 -15.46 15.68 -0.16
C GLN A 176 -14.59 16.88 0.29
N ALA A 177 -15.17 17.85 1.03
CA ALA A 177 -14.37 18.92 1.61
C ALA A 177 -13.27 18.33 2.50
N PRO A 178 -12.00 18.70 2.32
CA PRO A 178 -10.89 18.10 3.07
C PRO A 178 -11.08 18.15 4.59
N GLN A 179 -11.65 19.23 5.09
CA GLN A 179 -11.90 19.41 6.52
C GLN A 179 -12.96 18.43 7.06
N LEU A 180 -13.99 18.16 6.27
CA LEU A 180 -15.04 17.21 6.64
C LEU A 180 -14.52 15.77 6.62
N LEU A 181 -13.73 15.41 5.62
CA LEU A 181 -13.07 14.11 5.56
C LEU A 181 -12.08 13.89 6.72
N GLU A 182 -11.35 14.93 7.10
CA GLU A 182 -10.43 14.87 8.24
C GLU A 182 -11.16 14.71 9.58
N ALA A 183 -12.31 15.36 9.75
CA ALA A 183 -13.16 15.18 10.90
C ALA A 183 -13.80 13.78 10.92
N ALA A 184 -14.27 13.29 9.79
CA ALA A 184 -14.81 11.95 9.65
C ALA A 184 -13.75 10.87 10.01
N GLU A 185 -12.50 11.03 9.56
CA GLU A 185 -11.40 10.15 9.94
C GLU A 185 -11.17 10.15 11.45
N ARG A 186 -11.19 11.33 12.09
CA ARG A 186 -11.05 11.43 13.55
C ARG A 186 -12.20 10.75 14.28
N LEU A 187 -13.45 10.98 13.86
CA LEU A 187 -14.62 10.31 14.44
C LEU A 187 -14.54 8.80 14.31
N LYS A 188 -14.23 8.30 13.12
CA LYS A 188 -14.00 6.86 12.90
C LYS A 188 -12.97 6.28 13.87
N CYS A 189 -11.84 6.96 14.04
CA CYS A 189 -10.77 6.49 14.93
C CYS A 189 -11.21 6.52 16.40
N LEU A 190 -11.91 7.55 16.84
CA LEU A 190 -12.42 7.63 18.21
C LEU A 190 -13.48 6.57 18.49
N LEU A 191 -14.45 6.39 17.58
CA LEU A 191 -15.52 5.40 17.69
C LEU A 191 -15.05 3.95 17.63
N SER A 192 -13.78 3.70 17.23
CA SER A 192 -13.19 2.36 17.33
C SER A 192 -12.92 1.92 18.77
N SER A 193 -12.92 2.85 19.73
CA SER A 193 -12.61 2.59 21.14
C SER A 193 -13.58 3.24 22.14
N GLN A 194 -14.52 4.04 21.64
CA GLN A 194 -15.49 4.80 22.44
C GLN A 194 -16.91 4.61 21.86
N GLU A 195 -17.92 4.65 22.70
CA GLU A 195 -19.32 4.56 22.26
C GLU A 195 -19.78 5.86 21.59
N ASP A 196 -19.30 7.00 22.07
CA ASP A 196 -19.61 8.34 21.56
C ASP A 196 -18.33 9.11 21.25
N ALA A 197 -18.35 9.92 20.20
CA ALA A 197 -17.24 10.79 19.82
C ALA A 197 -17.72 12.11 19.23
N LEU A 198 -16.95 13.17 19.47
CA LEU A 198 -17.19 14.50 18.93
C LEU A 198 -15.97 14.98 18.15
N ALA A 199 -16.19 15.63 17.02
CA ALA A 199 -15.16 16.30 16.26
C ALA A 199 -15.58 17.71 15.87
N LEU A 200 -14.67 18.66 15.98
CA LEU A 200 -14.89 20.03 15.53
C LEU A 200 -14.47 20.18 14.07
N VAL A 201 -15.36 20.75 13.27
CA VAL A 201 -15.10 21.07 11.87
C VAL A 201 -15.12 22.58 11.68
N SER A 202 -14.02 23.13 11.22
CA SER A 202 -13.93 24.52 10.81
C SER A 202 -14.16 24.61 9.30
N LEU A 203 -15.35 25.04 8.92
CA LEU A 203 -15.73 25.24 7.53
C LEU A 203 -15.39 26.68 7.11
N ALA A 204 -14.96 26.85 5.87
CA ALA A 204 -14.65 28.17 5.35
C ALA A 204 -15.86 29.11 5.48
N ASN A 205 -15.69 30.25 6.14
CA ASN A 205 -16.72 31.27 6.40
C ASN A 205 -17.87 30.88 7.37
N GLN A 206 -17.68 29.86 8.18
CA GLN A 206 -18.64 29.48 9.23
C GLN A 206 -17.94 29.34 10.58
N ALA A 207 -18.68 29.54 11.67
CA ALA A 207 -18.19 29.17 12.99
C ALA A 207 -17.93 27.65 13.06
N PRO A 208 -16.95 27.21 13.87
CA PRO A 208 -16.73 25.77 14.09
C PRO A 208 -18.02 25.08 14.47
N GLN A 209 -18.32 23.97 13.83
CA GLN A 209 -19.48 23.12 14.09
C GLN A 209 -19.03 21.83 14.76
N GLU A 210 -19.83 21.37 15.70
CA GLU A 210 -19.67 20.10 16.40
C GLU A 210 -20.39 18.99 15.62
N LEU A 211 -19.70 17.88 15.37
CA LEU A 211 -20.21 16.71 14.67
C LEU A 211 -20.35 15.52 15.62
#